data_ff5076ac678672d26946808d91685ad7
#
_entry.id   ff5076ac678672d26946808d91685ad7
#
_cell.length_a   1.000
_cell.length_b   1.000
_cell.length_c   1.000
_cell.angle_alpha   90.00
_cell.angle_beta   90.00
_cell.angle_gamma   90.00
#
_symmetry.space_group_name_H-M   'P 1'
#
loop_
_entity.id
_entity.type
_entity.pdbx_description
1 polymer ?
#
loop_
_entity_poly.entity_id
_entity_poly.type
_entity_poly.pdbx_seq_one_letter_code
_entity_poly.pdbx_strand_id
1 'polypeptide(L)'
;MFLSFCGVDTRMNFTDHLYTALKQKSIITFRDDEKLEQGKYISPELLKAIKESKYAIIILSINYAFSKCLIELAKIVECMKKSRLTVLPVFYHVDPSDVRNQRGTFTEAFAKHEEDTKVNTKDVQAWKAALRDVGHIAGWHVHDR
;
A
#
# COMPACT_ATOMS: atom_id res chain seq x y z
N MET A 1 -3.67 -8.78 11.42
CA MET A 1 -3.95 -8.13 10.13
C MET A 1 -3.18 -6.83 10.01
N PHE A 2 -2.64 -6.56 8.86
CA PHE A 2 -1.91 -5.32 8.58
C PHE A 2 -2.74 -4.45 7.63
N LEU A 3 -2.85 -3.16 7.94
CA LEU A 3 -3.61 -2.21 7.13
C LEU A 3 -2.68 -1.15 6.54
N SER A 4 -2.51 -1.16 5.21
CA SER A 4 -1.66 -0.22 4.49
C SER A 4 -2.51 0.79 3.74
N PHE A 5 -2.23 2.07 3.91
CA PHE A 5 -3.02 3.14 3.31
C PHE A 5 -2.23 4.43 3.20
N CYS A 6 -2.67 5.31 2.31
CA CYS A 6 -2.18 6.68 2.23
C CYS A 6 -3.08 7.58 3.07
N GLY A 7 -2.57 8.09 4.17
CA GLY A 7 -3.37 8.85 5.13
C GLY A 7 -4.01 10.11 4.57
N VAL A 8 -3.35 10.74 3.60
CA VAL A 8 -3.88 11.95 2.96
C VAL A 8 -5.21 11.68 2.25
N ASP A 9 -5.34 10.50 1.63
CA ASP A 9 -6.52 10.17 0.83
C ASP A 9 -7.69 9.62 1.65
N THR A 10 -7.40 8.82 2.67
CA THR A 10 -8.43 7.95 3.25
C THR A 10 -8.56 8.03 4.76
N ARG A 11 -7.64 8.72 5.46
CA ARG A 11 -7.56 8.66 6.93
C ARG A 11 -8.85 9.02 7.65
N MET A 12 -9.48 10.11 7.26
CA MET A 12 -10.63 10.64 7.97
C MET A 12 -11.95 9.96 7.62
N ASN A 13 -11.93 9.09 6.63
CA ASN A 13 -13.14 8.47 6.11
C ASN A 13 -13.07 6.95 6.12
N PHE A 14 -12.72 6.39 4.98
CA PHE A 14 -12.80 4.96 4.72
C PHE A 14 -11.92 4.14 5.65
N THR A 15 -10.67 4.57 5.83
CA THR A 15 -9.71 3.81 6.64
C THR A 15 -10.14 3.72 8.10
N ASP A 16 -10.64 4.82 8.66
CA ASP A 16 -11.12 4.83 10.05
C ASP A 16 -12.33 3.94 10.23
N HIS A 17 -13.27 3.99 9.28
CA HIS A 17 -14.45 3.13 9.32
C HIS A 17 -14.07 1.66 9.22
N LEU A 18 -13.16 1.32 8.33
CA LEU A 18 -12.69 -0.05 8.17
C LEU A 18 -11.98 -0.54 9.42
N TYR A 19 -11.09 0.28 9.98
CA TYR A 19 -10.36 -0.08 11.19
C TYR A 19 -11.31 -0.34 12.36
N THR A 20 -12.30 0.53 12.52
CA THR A 20 -13.32 0.38 13.56
C THR A 20 -14.12 -0.90 13.38
N ALA A 21 -14.52 -1.21 12.14
CA ALA A 21 -15.25 -2.43 11.84
C ALA A 21 -14.44 -3.68 12.16
N LEU A 22 -13.16 -3.67 11.85
CA LEU A 22 -12.27 -4.80 12.17
C LEU A 22 -12.13 -4.99 13.68
N LYS A 23 -12.02 -3.90 14.44
CA LYS A 23 -11.97 -3.97 15.90
C LYS A 23 -13.25 -4.52 16.49
N GLN A 24 -14.40 -4.12 15.96
CA GLN A 24 -15.70 -4.62 16.41
C GLN A 24 -15.86 -6.12 16.19
N LYS A 25 -15.17 -6.67 15.18
CA LYS A 25 -15.16 -8.11 14.92
C LYS A 25 -14.04 -8.82 15.69
N SER A 26 -13.40 -8.15 16.61
CA SER A 26 -12.30 -8.68 17.40
C SER A 26 -11.09 -9.12 16.57
N ILE A 27 -10.88 -8.48 15.43
CA ILE A 27 -9.72 -8.73 14.58
C ILE A 27 -8.59 -7.78 15.00
N ILE A 28 -7.49 -8.34 15.47
CA ILE A 28 -6.32 -7.55 15.84
C ILE A 28 -5.72 -6.97 14.57
N THR A 29 -5.67 -5.65 14.48
CA THR A 29 -5.23 -4.95 13.28
C THR A 29 -4.14 -3.95 13.61
N PHE A 30 -3.02 -4.06 12.91
CA PHE A 30 -1.96 -3.05 12.97
C PHE A 30 -2.25 -1.98 11.92
N ARG A 31 -2.35 -0.74 12.38
CA ARG A 31 -2.53 0.42 11.52
C ARG A 31 -1.38 1.39 11.76
N ASP A 32 -0.60 1.64 10.72
CA ASP A 32 0.51 2.56 10.84
C ASP A 32 0.02 4.00 10.66
N ASP A 33 -0.18 4.70 11.78
CA ASP A 33 -0.55 6.10 11.80
C ASP A 33 0.66 7.01 11.72
N GLU A 34 1.84 6.48 12.01
CA GLU A 34 3.07 7.23 11.93
C GLU A 34 3.61 7.18 10.51
N LYS A 35 3.81 8.35 9.93
CA LYS A 35 4.41 8.43 8.61
C LYS A 35 5.90 8.12 8.74
N LEU A 36 6.40 7.28 7.85
CA LEU A 36 7.84 7.05 7.74
C LEU A 36 8.51 8.40 7.50
N GLU A 37 9.28 8.86 8.47
CA GLU A 37 9.99 10.11 8.29
C GLU A 37 10.96 9.98 7.13
N GLN A 38 10.82 10.89 6.17
CA GLN A 38 11.71 11.00 5.02
C GLN A 38 11.81 9.75 4.14
N GLY A 39 10.91 8.80 4.31
CA GLY A 39 10.66 7.72 3.38
C GLY A 39 11.82 6.81 3.05
N LYS A 40 12.82 6.72 3.88
CA LYS A 40 14.01 5.94 3.53
C LYS A 40 14.00 4.51 4.03
N TYR A 41 13.43 4.25 5.20
CA TYR A 41 13.49 2.91 5.78
C TYR A 41 12.20 2.58 6.50
N ILE A 42 11.84 1.31 6.46
CA ILE A 42 10.76 0.76 7.26
C ILE A 42 11.28 0.54 8.67
N SER A 43 10.53 1.00 9.68
CA SER A 43 10.94 0.77 11.06
C SER A 43 10.91 -0.72 11.41
N PRO A 44 11.73 -1.17 12.38
CA PRO A 44 11.69 -2.57 12.82
C PRO A 44 10.31 -3.00 13.30
N GLU A 45 9.56 -2.13 13.96
CA GLU A 45 8.21 -2.43 14.45
C GLU A 45 7.25 -2.65 13.30
N LEU A 46 7.33 -1.82 12.26
CA LEU A 46 6.49 -1.95 11.09
C LEU A 46 6.79 -3.24 10.33
N LEU A 47 8.07 -3.53 10.13
CA LEU A 47 8.50 -4.75 9.47
C LEU A 47 8.04 -6.00 10.23
N LYS A 48 8.16 -5.97 11.55
CA LYS A 48 7.69 -7.06 12.40
C LYS A 48 6.18 -7.25 12.26
N ALA A 49 5.43 -6.16 12.26
CA ALA A 49 3.97 -6.22 12.12
C ALA A 49 3.57 -6.86 10.78
N ILE A 50 4.27 -6.53 9.70
CA ILE A 50 4.02 -7.14 8.39
C ILE A 50 4.33 -8.64 8.44
N LYS A 51 5.48 -9.01 8.98
CA LYS A 51 5.91 -10.41 9.01
C LYS A 51 5.02 -11.29 9.88
N GLU A 52 4.46 -10.74 10.94
CA GLU A 52 3.60 -11.50 11.85
C GLU A 52 2.15 -11.57 11.39
N SER A 53 1.76 -10.77 10.41
CA SER A 53 0.38 -10.75 9.92
C SER A 53 0.12 -11.90 8.96
N LYS A 54 -1.11 -12.44 9.02
CA LYS A 54 -1.59 -13.43 8.05
C LYS A 54 -2.26 -12.76 6.86
N TYR A 55 -2.82 -11.58 7.07
CA TYR A 55 -3.55 -10.82 6.06
C TYR A 55 -3.07 -9.38 6.06
N ALA A 56 -2.97 -8.79 4.87
CA ALA A 56 -2.70 -7.38 4.70
C ALA A 56 -3.75 -6.79 3.76
N ILE A 57 -4.46 -5.78 4.25
CA ILE A 57 -5.37 -5.00 3.41
C ILE A 57 -4.58 -3.80 2.89
N ILE A 58 -4.55 -3.64 1.57
CA ILE A 58 -3.88 -2.52 0.94
C ILE A 58 -4.92 -1.63 0.29
N ILE A 59 -5.06 -0.40 0.80
CA ILE A 59 -6.00 0.56 0.26
C ILE A 59 -5.26 1.41 -0.78
N LEU A 60 -5.49 1.05 -2.04
CA LEU A 60 -4.84 1.70 -3.18
C LEU A 60 -5.66 2.91 -3.58
N SER A 61 -5.14 4.09 -3.29
CA SER A 61 -5.79 5.36 -3.58
C SER A 61 -4.94 6.21 -4.52
N ILE A 62 -5.45 7.37 -4.92
CA ILE A 62 -4.81 8.25 -5.90
C ILE A 62 -3.36 8.56 -5.54
N ASN A 63 -3.07 8.83 -4.27
CA ASN A 63 -1.74 9.21 -3.83
C ASN A 63 -0.91 8.06 -3.27
N TYR A 64 -1.37 6.82 -3.41
CA TYR A 64 -0.63 5.68 -2.87
C TYR A 64 0.76 5.52 -3.49
N ALA A 65 0.95 5.97 -4.72
CA ALA A 65 2.22 5.81 -5.44
C ALA A 65 3.33 6.76 -4.97
N PHE A 66 3.16 7.44 -3.84
CA PHE A 66 4.26 8.19 -3.24
C PHE A 66 5.17 7.26 -2.43
N SER A 67 6.44 7.65 -2.32
CA SER A 67 7.53 6.76 -1.89
C SER A 67 7.29 6.00 -0.58
N LYS A 68 6.66 6.66 0.40
CA LYS A 68 6.44 6.04 1.71
C LYS A 68 5.56 4.81 1.64
N CYS A 69 4.46 4.92 0.91
CA CYS A 69 3.53 3.80 0.75
C CYS A 69 4.14 2.69 -0.10
N LEU A 70 4.94 3.06 -1.09
CA LEU A 70 5.57 2.08 -1.98
C LEU A 70 6.66 1.25 -1.30
N ILE A 71 7.41 1.85 -0.38
CA ILE A 71 8.41 1.12 0.42
C ILE A 71 7.71 0.03 1.23
N GLU A 72 6.62 0.38 1.87
CA GLU A 72 5.80 -0.55 2.65
C GLU A 72 5.21 -1.63 1.75
N LEU A 73 4.64 -1.24 0.60
CA LEU A 73 4.06 -2.18 -0.35
C LEU A 73 5.06 -3.21 -0.84
N ALA A 74 6.28 -2.78 -1.16
CA ALA A 74 7.33 -3.69 -1.62
C ALA A 74 7.63 -4.77 -0.57
N LYS A 75 7.64 -4.40 0.71
CA LYS A 75 7.84 -5.36 1.79
C LYS A 75 6.66 -6.31 1.95
N ILE A 76 5.45 -5.79 1.81
CA ILE A 76 4.23 -6.63 1.88
C ILE A 76 4.25 -7.66 0.76
N VAL A 77 4.57 -7.25 -0.47
CA VAL A 77 4.62 -8.15 -1.62
C VAL A 77 5.73 -9.19 -1.45
N GLU A 78 6.88 -8.79 -0.92
CA GLU A 78 7.96 -9.72 -0.61
C GLU A 78 7.49 -10.80 0.37
N CYS A 79 6.81 -10.40 1.43
CA CYS A 79 6.26 -11.34 2.42
C CYS A 79 5.16 -12.22 1.82
N MET A 80 4.36 -11.68 0.90
CA MET A 80 3.34 -12.47 0.20
C MET A 80 3.98 -13.62 -0.58
N LYS A 81 5.11 -13.35 -1.23
CA LYS A 81 5.81 -14.36 -2.05
C LYS A 81 6.59 -15.36 -1.23
N LYS A 82 7.16 -14.95 -0.11
CA LYS A 82 8.06 -15.78 0.70
C LYS A 82 7.37 -16.48 1.86
N SER A 83 6.22 -16.01 2.29
CA SER A 83 5.52 -16.56 3.43
C SER A 83 4.04 -16.70 3.12
N ARG A 84 3.21 -16.88 4.16
CA ARG A 84 1.78 -17.12 3.98
C ARG A 84 0.92 -15.85 4.10
N LEU A 85 1.51 -14.69 3.88
CA LEU A 85 0.74 -13.46 3.93
C LEU A 85 -0.21 -13.38 2.74
N THR A 86 -1.49 -13.24 3.02
CA THR A 86 -2.52 -13.04 2.00
C THR A 86 -2.79 -11.55 1.85
N VAL A 87 -2.70 -11.05 0.63
CA VAL A 87 -2.91 -9.63 0.33
C VAL A 87 -4.32 -9.42 -0.20
N LEU A 88 -5.02 -8.46 0.39
CA LEU A 88 -6.40 -8.11 0.05
C LEU A 88 -6.43 -6.65 -0.43
N PRO A 89 -6.37 -6.41 -1.75
CA PRO A 89 -6.37 -5.04 -2.25
C PRO A 89 -7.76 -4.43 -2.26
N VAL A 90 -7.82 -3.15 -1.94
CA VAL A 90 -9.02 -2.32 -2.07
C VAL A 90 -8.67 -1.19 -3.03
N PHE A 91 -9.37 -1.13 -4.16
CA PHE A 91 -9.18 -0.08 -5.16
C PHE A 91 -10.10 1.08 -4.81
N TYR A 92 -9.53 2.08 -4.15
CA TYR A 92 -10.28 3.23 -3.62
C TYR A 92 -10.24 4.37 -4.63
N HIS A 93 -11.30 4.51 -5.40
CA HIS A 93 -11.45 5.52 -6.46
C HIS A 93 -10.33 5.47 -7.50
N VAL A 94 -9.78 4.29 -7.73
CA VAL A 94 -8.77 4.07 -8.77
C VAL A 94 -9.13 2.83 -9.57
N ASP A 95 -8.70 2.80 -10.82
CA ASP A 95 -8.89 1.65 -11.71
C ASP A 95 -7.76 0.65 -11.49
N PRO A 96 -8.06 -0.64 -11.28
CA PRO A 96 -7.01 -1.65 -11.15
C PRO A 96 -6.03 -1.68 -12.31
N SER A 97 -6.49 -1.38 -13.52
CA SER A 97 -5.65 -1.30 -14.71
C SER A 97 -4.60 -0.19 -14.57
N ASP A 98 -4.98 0.95 -13.98
CA ASP A 98 -4.04 2.04 -13.74
C ASP A 98 -2.98 1.66 -12.71
N VAL A 99 -3.37 0.88 -11.71
CA VAL A 99 -2.43 0.36 -10.71
C VAL A 99 -1.45 -0.62 -11.36
N ARG A 100 -1.96 -1.59 -12.11
CA ARG A 100 -1.13 -2.61 -12.76
C ARG A 100 -0.11 -2.01 -13.72
N ASN A 101 -0.52 -1.01 -14.47
CA ASN A 101 0.26 -0.47 -15.58
C ASN A 101 0.85 0.92 -15.29
N GLN A 102 0.71 1.40 -14.07
CA GLN A 102 1.17 2.73 -13.61
C GLN A 102 0.68 3.84 -14.54
N ARG A 103 -0.62 3.86 -14.77
CA ARG A 103 -1.29 4.88 -15.61
C ARG A 103 -2.00 5.92 -14.74
N GLY A 104 -2.55 6.96 -15.38
CA GLY A 104 -3.27 8.01 -14.70
C GLY A 104 -2.38 8.75 -13.72
N THR A 105 -2.85 8.93 -12.50
CA THR A 105 -2.09 9.61 -11.45
C THR A 105 -0.80 8.88 -11.08
N PHE A 106 -0.75 7.57 -11.30
CA PHE A 106 0.46 6.78 -11.02
C PHE A 106 1.59 7.11 -12.00
N THR A 107 1.28 7.50 -13.22
CA THR A 107 2.28 7.94 -14.20
C THR A 107 3.06 9.12 -13.67
N GLU A 108 2.37 10.13 -13.16
CA GLU A 108 3.01 11.34 -12.64
C GLU A 108 3.89 11.04 -11.42
N ALA A 109 3.41 10.19 -10.52
CA ALA A 109 4.17 9.84 -9.32
C ALA A 109 5.48 9.14 -9.71
N PHE A 110 5.45 8.22 -10.66
CA PHE A 110 6.65 7.53 -11.08
C PHE A 110 7.59 8.41 -11.90
N ALA A 111 7.05 9.35 -12.67
CA ALA A 111 7.90 10.33 -13.35
C ALA A 111 8.71 11.13 -12.33
N LYS A 112 8.09 11.53 -11.23
CA LYS A 112 8.79 12.22 -10.14
C LYS A 112 9.84 11.35 -9.47
N HIS A 113 9.54 10.08 -9.23
CA HIS A 113 10.50 9.14 -8.64
C HIS A 113 11.71 8.94 -9.56
N GLU A 114 11.49 8.84 -10.86
CA GLU A 114 12.57 8.65 -11.81
C GLU A 114 13.46 9.88 -11.96
N GLU A 115 12.91 11.07 -11.77
CA GLU A 115 13.66 12.33 -11.80
C GLU A 115 14.43 12.58 -10.52
N ASP A 116 14.01 11.98 -9.40
CA ASP A 116 14.65 12.20 -8.11
C ASP A 116 15.95 11.40 -8.02
N THR A 117 17.07 12.13 -8.04
CA THR A 117 18.41 11.52 -7.97
C THR A 117 18.68 10.82 -6.65
N LYS A 118 17.90 11.10 -5.61
CA LYS A 118 18.03 10.46 -4.31
C LYS A 118 17.35 9.10 -4.25
N VAL A 119 16.52 8.79 -5.23
CA VAL A 119 15.78 7.53 -5.28
C VAL A 119 16.55 6.55 -6.17
N ASN A 120 16.79 5.35 -5.64
CA ASN A 120 17.50 4.29 -6.35
C ASN A 120 16.62 3.74 -7.48
N THR A 121 17.19 3.59 -8.67
CA THR A 121 16.49 3.02 -9.83
C THR A 121 15.96 1.61 -9.54
N LYS A 122 16.72 0.80 -8.79
CA LYS A 122 16.27 -0.55 -8.42
C LYS A 122 15.02 -0.51 -7.56
N ASP A 123 14.93 0.47 -6.65
CA ASP A 123 13.75 0.63 -5.81
C ASP A 123 12.53 1.02 -6.63
N VAL A 124 12.71 1.91 -7.60
CA VAL A 124 11.60 2.30 -8.50
C VAL A 124 11.08 1.08 -9.27
N GLN A 125 11.98 0.25 -9.79
CA GLN A 125 11.57 -0.96 -10.51
C GLN A 125 10.86 -1.95 -9.58
N ALA A 126 11.32 -2.09 -8.35
CA ALA A 126 10.67 -2.95 -7.36
C ALA A 126 9.27 -2.44 -7.03
N TRP A 127 9.08 -1.13 -6.92
CA TRP A 127 7.78 -0.53 -6.66
C TRP A 127 6.80 -0.76 -7.81
N LYS A 128 7.27 -0.59 -9.04
CA LYS A 128 6.44 -0.87 -10.24
C LYS A 128 6.02 -2.33 -10.28
N ALA A 129 6.94 -3.24 -10.00
CA ALA A 129 6.64 -4.66 -9.95
C ALA A 129 5.63 -4.99 -8.85
N ALA A 130 5.78 -4.38 -7.67
CA ALA A 130 4.86 -4.59 -6.56
C ALA A 130 3.44 -4.13 -6.91
N LEU A 131 3.30 -2.96 -7.52
CA LEU A 131 2.00 -2.46 -7.95
C LEU A 131 1.38 -3.36 -9.01
N ARG A 132 2.19 -3.85 -9.95
CA ARG A 132 1.71 -4.77 -10.97
C ARG A 132 1.17 -6.04 -10.33
N ASP A 133 1.90 -6.62 -9.41
CA ASP A 133 1.50 -7.85 -8.74
C ASP A 133 0.20 -7.66 -7.95
N VAL A 134 0.12 -6.60 -7.15
CA VAL A 134 -1.08 -6.32 -6.36
C VAL A 134 -2.27 -5.97 -7.24
N GLY A 135 -2.03 -5.23 -8.33
CA GLY A 135 -3.08 -4.86 -9.27
C GLY A 135 -3.72 -6.04 -9.99
N HIS A 136 -3.05 -7.19 -10.04
CA HIS A 136 -3.61 -8.41 -10.62
C HIS A 136 -4.44 -9.22 -9.64
N ILE A 137 -4.38 -8.93 -8.35
CA ILE A 137 -5.15 -9.67 -7.35
C ILE A 137 -6.59 -9.19 -7.38
N ALA A 138 -7.54 -10.12 -7.38
CA ALA A 138 -8.96 -9.76 -7.27
C ALA A 138 -9.21 -9.08 -5.94
N GLY A 139 -9.83 -7.92 -5.98
CA GLY A 139 -10.07 -7.11 -4.79
C GLY A 139 -11.39 -6.38 -4.84
N TRP A 140 -11.56 -5.47 -3.92
CA TRP A 140 -12.78 -4.70 -3.78
C TRP A 140 -12.60 -3.31 -4.39
N HIS A 141 -13.68 -2.81 -5.00
CA HIS A 141 -13.72 -1.49 -5.60
C HIS A 141 -14.59 -0.56 -4.77
N VAL A 142 -14.07 0.62 -4.47
CA VAL A 142 -14.83 1.67 -3.80
C VAL A 142 -14.88 2.87 -4.73
N HIS A 143 -16.09 3.25 -5.12
CA HIS A 143 -16.34 4.37 -6.04
C HIS A 143 -17.24 5.41 -5.38
N ASP A 144 -17.08 6.66 -5.79
CA ASP A 144 -18.00 7.71 -5.43
C ASP A 144 -19.35 7.48 -6.11
N ARG A 145 -20.40 7.88 -5.40
CA ARG A 145 -21.74 7.88 -5.94
C ARG A 145 -22.34 9.27 -5.89
#